data_bd2bf68a8cbc306e5b2f605f1bcf2f53
#
_entry.id   bd2bf68a8cbc306e5b2f605f1bcf2f53
#
_cell.length_a   1.000
_cell.length_b   1.000
_cell.length_c   1.000
_cell.angle_alpha   90.00
_cell.angle_beta   90.00
_cell.angle_gamma   90.00
#
_symmetry.space_group_name_H-M   'P 1'
#
loop_
_entity.id
_entity.type
_entity.pdbx_description
1 polymer ?
#
loop_
_entity_poly.entity_id
_entity_poly.type
_entity_poly.pdbx_seq_one_letter_code
_entity_poly.pdbx_strand_id
1 'polypeptide(L)'
;MSKSRRQIELMITLNTKRRFTAGELAREFGVSKRTILRDLQELTEAGLPLYSEPGAAGGYQMLKEKTLPPILFSENEAVAMFFAYQSLHDYAALPFQPESLSALKKFTHYLPEETRQRINGLRTRFTFWTPQRHVEAPHLAGLLEQAVEQRVIRIRYDANTDIVTRKIQPIGIYATNGLWYCPAYCFERSAIRVFRVDRITAIEPVEDQSGKRNYDKLTVQEYLSLSDEEGASPLYVLLDKEGVRRCSTETWMAEGLTVYEDGTGTISRMIRPDFIPWAARFFVSFGKEARVEQPAALVAAIRELIAELSVQYPGPA
;
A
#
# COMPACT_ATOMS: atom_id res chain seq x y z
N MET A 1 38.38 -5.80 -20.03
CA MET A 1 37.17 -4.99 -19.60
C MET A 1 37.47 -3.52 -19.84
N SER A 2 36.53 -2.76 -20.45
CA SER A 2 36.73 -1.33 -20.66
C SER A 2 36.65 -0.58 -19.30
N LYS A 3 37.29 0.62 -19.22
CA LYS A 3 37.28 1.43 -18.00
C LYS A 3 35.86 1.72 -17.52
N SER A 4 34.97 2.19 -18.40
CA SER A 4 33.60 2.55 -18.06
C SER A 4 32.80 1.35 -17.52
N ARG A 5 32.90 0.20 -18.17
CA ARG A 5 32.23 -1.02 -17.71
C ARG A 5 32.75 -1.44 -16.34
N ARG A 6 34.07 -1.36 -16.12
CA ARG A 6 34.65 -1.68 -14.81
C ARG A 6 34.17 -0.75 -13.71
N GLN A 7 34.09 0.55 -13.98
CA GLN A 7 33.59 1.52 -13.00
C GLN A 7 32.12 1.28 -12.62
N ILE A 8 31.25 0.93 -13.56
CA ILE A 8 29.87 0.56 -13.32
C ILE A 8 29.80 -0.71 -12.45
N GLU A 9 30.51 -1.77 -12.84
CA GLU A 9 30.54 -3.02 -12.07
C GLU A 9 31.13 -2.79 -10.67
N LEU A 10 32.16 -1.92 -10.56
CA LEU A 10 32.74 -1.54 -9.28
C LEU A 10 31.71 -0.83 -8.38
N MET A 11 30.95 0.15 -8.89
CA MET A 11 29.88 0.80 -8.12
C MET A 11 28.83 -0.19 -7.59
N ILE A 12 28.43 -1.15 -8.43
CA ILE A 12 27.47 -2.19 -8.01
C ILE A 12 28.07 -3.05 -6.88
N THR A 13 29.31 -3.49 -7.05
CA THR A 13 30.04 -4.32 -6.06
C THR A 13 30.21 -3.60 -4.72
N LEU A 14 30.60 -2.32 -4.78
CA LEU A 14 30.82 -1.50 -3.57
C LEU A 14 29.55 -1.29 -2.76
N ASN A 15 28.43 -1.18 -3.44
CA ASN A 15 27.13 -0.97 -2.76
C ASN A 15 26.65 -2.23 -2.01
N THR A 16 27.15 -3.40 -2.38
CA THR A 16 26.81 -4.66 -1.67
C THR A 16 27.79 -4.96 -0.53
N LYS A 17 29.04 -4.44 -0.61
CA LYS A 17 30.10 -4.69 0.37
C LYS A 17 30.17 -3.55 1.38
N ARG A 18 30.05 -3.85 2.66
CA ARG A 18 30.16 -2.84 3.73
C ARG A 18 31.58 -2.35 3.95
N ARG A 19 32.59 -3.24 3.79
CA ARG A 19 34.01 -2.97 3.96
C ARG A 19 34.79 -3.80 2.94
N PHE A 20 35.84 -3.21 2.37
CA PHE A 20 36.66 -3.85 1.35
C PHE A 20 38.04 -3.20 1.28
N THR A 21 39.00 -3.92 0.71
CA THR A 21 40.33 -3.39 0.44
C THR A 21 40.56 -3.26 -1.06
N ALA A 22 41.42 -2.34 -1.46
CA ALA A 22 41.80 -2.21 -2.86
C ALA A 22 42.50 -3.48 -3.44
N GLY A 23 43.12 -4.28 -2.55
CA GLY A 23 43.73 -5.55 -2.96
C GLY A 23 42.68 -6.65 -3.24
N GLU A 24 41.60 -6.71 -2.48
CA GLU A 24 40.49 -7.63 -2.75
C GLU A 24 39.83 -7.29 -4.08
N LEU A 25 39.49 -6.02 -4.29
CA LEU A 25 38.87 -5.55 -5.53
C LEU A 25 39.82 -5.79 -6.76
N ALA A 26 41.11 -5.56 -6.59
CA ALA A 26 42.07 -5.82 -7.65
C ALA A 26 42.07 -7.29 -8.11
N ARG A 27 41.98 -8.22 -7.15
CA ARG A 27 41.86 -9.65 -7.43
C ARG A 27 40.54 -10.01 -8.09
N GLU A 28 39.42 -9.47 -7.56
CA GLU A 28 38.09 -9.73 -8.07
C GLU A 28 37.87 -9.23 -9.49
N PHE A 29 38.40 -8.05 -9.80
CA PHE A 29 38.28 -7.42 -11.12
C PHE A 29 39.41 -7.77 -12.11
N GLY A 30 40.40 -8.54 -11.68
CA GLY A 30 41.52 -8.95 -12.51
C GLY A 30 42.39 -7.78 -13.01
N VAL A 31 42.57 -6.73 -12.18
CA VAL A 31 43.34 -5.53 -12.51
C VAL A 31 44.36 -5.21 -11.42
N SER A 32 45.29 -4.28 -11.71
CA SER A 32 46.27 -3.86 -10.71
C SER A 32 45.61 -3.07 -9.55
N LYS A 33 46.18 -3.16 -8.34
CA LYS A 33 45.78 -2.35 -7.19
C LYS A 33 45.78 -0.83 -7.51
N ARG A 34 46.76 -0.39 -8.33
CA ARG A 34 46.86 1.01 -8.78
C ARG A 34 45.67 1.41 -9.65
N THR A 35 45.18 0.50 -10.49
CA THR A 35 44.01 0.74 -11.33
C THR A 35 42.75 0.90 -10.46
N ILE A 36 42.54 0.03 -9.47
CA ILE A 36 41.41 0.13 -8.52
C ILE A 36 41.48 1.43 -7.73
N LEU A 37 42.64 1.79 -7.19
CA LEU A 37 42.77 3.04 -6.41
C LEU A 37 42.38 4.28 -7.23
N ARG A 38 42.81 4.32 -8.52
CA ARG A 38 42.42 5.40 -9.43
C ARG A 38 40.92 5.38 -9.71
N ASP A 39 40.35 4.22 -9.97
CA ASP A 39 38.89 4.10 -10.21
C ASP A 39 38.09 4.49 -8.97
N LEU A 40 38.52 4.11 -7.77
CA LEU A 40 37.88 4.53 -6.50
C LEU A 40 37.97 6.04 -6.29
N GLN A 41 39.11 6.65 -6.60
CA GLN A 41 39.30 8.10 -6.52
C GLN A 41 38.34 8.82 -7.47
N GLU A 42 38.29 8.43 -8.74
CA GLU A 42 37.41 9.03 -9.74
C GLU A 42 35.92 8.85 -9.35
N LEU A 43 35.53 7.70 -8.79
CA LEU A 43 34.17 7.47 -8.30
C LEU A 43 33.86 8.34 -7.08
N THR A 44 34.80 8.57 -6.18
CA THR A 44 34.65 9.45 -5.04
C THR A 44 34.47 10.91 -5.51
N GLU A 45 35.26 11.34 -6.48
CA GLU A 45 35.14 12.66 -7.12
C GLU A 45 33.78 12.82 -7.84
N ALA A 46 33.24 11.72 -8.37
CA ALA A 46 31.90 11.67 -8.97
C ALA A 46 30.76 11.61 -7.91
N GLY A 47 31.09 11.64 -6.61
CA GLY A 47 30.11 11.69 -5.53
C GLY A 47 29.80 10.36 -4.85
N LEU A 48 30.56 9.28 -5.13
CA LEU A 48 30.38 8.04 -4.38
C LEU A 48 30.89 8.21 -2.94
N PRO A 49 30.06 7.99 -1.89
CA PRO A 49 30.42 8.30 -0.52
C PRO A 49 31.34 7.22 0.10
N LEU A 50 32.61 7.26 -0.27
CA LEU A 50 33.65 6.35 0.24
C LEU A 50 34.47 7.00 1.35
N TYR A 51 34.67 6.26 2.43
CA TYR A 51 35.59 6.60 3.49
C TYR A 51 36.78 5.64 3.48
N SER A 52 38.01 6.16 3.55
CA SER A 52 39.23 5.35 3.63
C SER A 52 39.77 5.34 5.06
N GLU A 53 39.99 4.15 5.59
CA GLU A 53 40.68 3.95 6.87
C GLU A 53 42.14 3.63 6.61
N PRO A 54 43.11 4.47 7.03
CA PRO A 54 44.50 4.22 6.90
C PRO A 54 45.00 3.12 7.88
N GLY A 55 45.98 2.35 7.51
CA GLY A 55 46.65 1.35 8.36
C GLY A 55 46.76 -0.04 7.75
N ALA A 56 47.47 -0.92 8.44
CA ALA A 56 47.77 -2.31 7.95
C ALA A 56 46.45 -3.15 7.89
N ALA A 57 45.49 -2.90 8.75
CA ALA A 57 44.14 -3.46 8.72
C ALA A 57 43.09 -2.49 8.10
N GLY A 58 43.55 -1.40 7.49
CA GLY A 58 42.75 -0.39 6.86
C GLY A 58 42.07 -0.86 5.57
N GLY A 59 41.16 -0.05 5.08
CA GLY A 59 40.41 -0.36 3.86
C GLY A 59 39.52 0.79 3.47
N TYR A 60 38.49 0.49 2.69
CA TYR A 60 37.46 1.41 2.29
C TYR A 60 36.13 0.95 2.86
N GLN A 61 35.32 1.91 3.24
CA GLN A 61 33.96 1.67 3.73
C GLN A 61 32.99 2.64 3.02
N MET A 62 31.86 2.12 2.58
CA MET A 62 30.76 2.98 2.14
C MET A 62 30.17 3.71 3.35
N LEU A 63 30.02 5.03 3.28
CA LEU A 63 29.23 5.77 4.24
C LEU A 63 27.78 5.28 4.21
N LYS A 64 27.11 5.36 5.37
CA LYS A 64 25.75 4.78 5.57
C LYS A 64 24.64 5.40 4.73
N GLU A 65 24.94 6.40 3.92
CA GLU A 65 23.98 6.91 2.94
C GLU A 65 23.73 5.83 1.89
N LYS A 66 22.58 5.17 2.01
CA LYS A 66 22.13 4.10 1.10
C LYS A 66 21.71 4.69 -0.25
N THR A 67 22.66 5.18 -1.02
CA THR A 67 22.42 5.51 -2.42
C THR A 67 22.47 4.24 -3.26
N LEU A 68 21.47 4.04 -4.10
CA LEU A 68 21.49 2.93 -5.04
C LEU A 68 22.54 3.20 -6.15
N PRO A 69 23.21 2.15 -6.66
CA PRO A 69 24.08 2.30 -7.83
C PRO A 69 23.26 2.75 -9.04
N PRO A 70 23.91 3.33 -10.07
CA PRO A 70 23.24 3.64 -11.32
C PRO A 70 22.59 2.38 -11.90
N ILE A 71 21.29 2.46 -12.13
CA ILE A 71 20.51 1.41 -12.76
C ILE A 71 20.17 1.89 -14.18
N LEU A 72 20.42 1.04 -15.17
CA LEU A 72 20.08 1.33 -16.55
C LEU A 72 18.65 0.84 -16.82
N PHE A 73 17.80 1.74 -17.26
CA PHE A 73 16.45 1.43 -17.71
C PHE A 73 16.36 1.58 -19.22
N SER A 74 15.67 0.66 -19.86
CA SER A 74 15.22 0.84 -21.23
C SER A 74 14.07 1.89 -21.27
N GLU A 75 13.82 2.44 -22.44
CA GLU A 75 12.75 3.40 -22.63
C GLU A 75 11.38 2.86 -22.20
N ASN A 76 11.08 1.61 -22.53
CA ASN A 76 9.82 0.98 -22.19
C ASN A 76 9.68 0.74 -20.66
N GLU A 77 10.75 0.38 -19.97
CA GLU A 77 10.76 0.27 -18.50
C GLU A 77 10.54 1.64 -17.86
N ALA A 78 11.16 2.68 -18.40
CA ALA A 78 10.94 4.04 -17.94
C ALA A 78 9.48 4.48 -18.08
N VAL A 79 8.86 4.22 -19.22
CA VAL A 79 7.44 4.47 -19.47
C VAL A 79 6.57 3.66 -18.51
N ALA A 80 6.87 2.38 -18.29
CA ALA A 80 6.12 1.50 -17.38
C ALA A 80 6.19 1.98 -15.92
N MET A 81 7.36 2.41 -15.45
CA MET A 81 7.53 2.96 -14.09
C MET A 81 6.72 4.25 -13.89
N PHE A 82 6.76 5.15 -14.89
CA PHE A 82 5.94 6.35 -14.86
C PHE A 82 4.46 6.02 -14.80
N PHE A 83 4.02 5.05 -15.57
CA PHE A 83 2.65 4.59 -15.63
C PHE A 83 2.19 3.98 -14.29
N ALA A 84 3.03 3.14 -13.67
CA ALA A 84 2.76 2.61 -12.34
C ALA A 84 2.62 3.72 -11.28
N TYR A 85 3.46 4.76 -11.33
CA TYR A 85 3.34 5.91 -10.44
C TYR A 85 2.03 6.68 -10.66
N GLN A 86 1.57 6.79 -11.90
CA GLN A 86 0.33 7.50 -12.24
C GLN A 86 -0.90 6.89 -11.55
N SER A 87 -0.90 5.58 -11.26
CA SER A 87 -2.01 4.93 -10.53
C SER A 87 -2.22 5.46 -9.11
N LEU A 88 -1.20 6.08 -8.53
CA LEU A 88 -1.25 6.66 -7.19
C LEU A 88 -1.52 8.17 -7.19
N HIS A 89 -1.60 8.79 -8.38
CA HIS A 89 -1.68 10.26 -8.52
C HIS A 89 -2.91 10.87 -7.83
N ASP A 90 -4.03 10.17 -7.84
CA ASP A 90 -5.32 10.68 -7.35
C ASP A 90 -5.52 10.48 -5.83
N TYR A 91 -4.55 9.87 -5.14
CA TYR A 91 -4.56 9.82 -3.68
C TYR A 91 -4.02 11.12 -3.10
N ALA A 92 -4.80 11.76 -2.21
CA ALA A 92 -4.43 13.03 -1.57
C ALA A 92 -3.17 12.94 -0.70
N ALA A 93 -2.88 11.76 -0.15
CA ALA A 93 -1.68 11.48 0.63
C ALA A 93 -1.09 10.13 0.22
N LEU A 94 0.24 10.05 0.17
CA LEU A 94 0.97 8.81 -0.06
C LEU A 94 1.99 8.61 1.06
N PRO A 95 2.25 7.36 1.51
CA PRO A 95 3.45 7.08 2.27
C PRO A 95 4.67 7.47 1.43
N PHE A 96 5.68 8.09 2.03
CA PHE A 96 6.90 8.53 1.32
C PHE A 96 6.64 9.48 0.14
N GLN A 97 5.64 10.36 0.23
CA GLN A 97 5.28 11.28 -0.84
C GLN A 97 6.44 12.22 -1.26
N PRO A 98 7.21 12.84 -0.32
CA PRO A 98 8.35 13.67 -0.69
C PRO A 98 9.42 12.90 -1.46
N GLU A 99 9.74 11.68 -1.04
CA GLU A 99 10.73 10.81 -1.65
C GLU A 99 10.26 10.38 -3.05
N SER A 100 8.99 10.01 -3.19
CA SER A 100 8.40 9.63 -4.47
C SER A 100 8.44 10.77 -5.48
N LEU A 101 8.09 11.99 -5.07
CA LEU A 101 8.18 13.19 -5.91
C LEU A 101 9.62 13.53 -6.28
N SER A 102 10.56 13.41 -5.33
CA SER A 102 11.99 13.63 -5.59
C SER A 102 12.54 12.61 -6.59
N ALA A 103 12.22 11.33 -6.40
CA ALA A 103 12.63 10.27 -7.31
C ALA A 103 12.08 10.50 -8.72
N LEU A 104 10.79 10.84 -8.84
CA LEU A 104 10.15 11.12 -10.12
C LEU A 104 10.78 12.33 -10.84
N LYS A 105 11.09 13.41 -10.11
CA LYS A 105 11.80 14.58 -10.68
C LYS A 105 13.15 14.20 -11.24
N LYS A 106 13.97 13.47 -10.46
CA LYS A 106 15.27 12.98 -10.93
C LYS A 106 15.10 12.09 -12.16
N PHE A 107 14.17 11.14 -12.12
CA PHE A 107 13.91 10.23 -13.20
C PHE A 107 13.51 10.96 -14.49
N THR A 108 12.52 11.84 -14.44
CA THR A 108 12.04 12.60 -15.61
C THR A 108 13.10 13.56 -16.18
N HIS A 109 14.03 14.05 -15.33
CA HIS A 109 15.11 14.94 -15.78
C HIS A 109 16.07 14.26 -16.77
N TYR A 110 16.35 12.97 -16.56
CA TYR A 110 17.30 12.19 -17.38
C TYR A 110 16.66 11.50 -18.59
N LEU A 111 15.32 11.60 -18.76
CA LEU A 111 14.66 11.01 -19.92
C LEU A 111 14.97 11.78 -21.22
N PRO A 112 15.22 11.08 -22.34
CA PRO A 112 15.25 11.67 -23.66
C PRO A 112 13.95 12.42 -23.96
N GLU A 113 14.04 13.46 -24.80
CA GLU A 113 12.87 14.29 -25.15
C GLU A 113 11.76 13.46 -25.80
N GLU A 114 12.10 12.53 -26.67
CA GLU A 114 11.16 11.61 -27.32
C GLU A 114 10.36 10.79 -26.30
N THR A 115 11.03 10.22 -25.30
CA THR A 115 10.40 9.45 -24.22
C THR A 115 9.50 10.35 -23.36
N ARG A 116 9.91 11.60 -23.08
CA ARG A 116 9.06 12.58 -22.38
C ARG A 116 7.79 12.89 -23.13
N GLN A 117 7.89 13.13 -24.44
CA GLN A 117 6.74 13.39 -25.32
C GLN A 117 5.79 12.19 -25.35
N ARG A 118 6.33 10.97 -25.43
CA ARG A 118 5.54 9.73 -25.38
C ARG A 118 4.80 9.61 -24.04
N ILE A 119 5.46 9.85 -22.91
CA ILE A 119 4.83 9.85 -21.57
C ILE A 119 3.71 10.91 -21.51
N ASN A 120 3.97 12.12 -21.99
CA ASN A 120 2.96 13.19 -22.00
C ASN A 120 1.75 12.82 -22.89
N GLY A 121 1.98 12.20 -24.05
CA GLY A 121 0.93 11.68 -24.91
C GLY A 121 0.07 10.61 -24.22
N LEU A 122 0.70 9.70 -23.46
CA LEU A 122 -0.01 8.67 -22.70
C LEU A 122 -0.86 9.28 -21.58
N ARG A 123 -0.34 10.27 -20.83
CA ARG A 123 -1.09 10.97 -19.77
C ARG A 123 -2.41 11.57 -20.22
N THR A 124 -2.49 12.02 -21.47
CA THR A 124 -3.73 12.61 -22.02
C THR A 124 -4.74 11.57 -22.52
N ARG A 125 -4.35 10.31 -22.60
CA ARG A 125 -5.16 9.22 -23.16
C ARG A 125 -5.51 8.13 -22.18
N PHE A 126 -4.87 8.14 -21.02
CA PHE A 126 -5.07 7.12 -19.99
C PHE A 126 -5.09 7.73 -18.59
N THR A 127 -5.98 7.25 -17.74
CA THR A 127 -6.04 7.57 -16.33
C THR A 127 -6.48 6.36 -15.53
N PHE A 128 -5.94 6.21 -14.32
CA PHE A 128 -6.52 5.36 -13.29
C PHE A 128 -7.53 6.18 -12.52
N TRP A 129 -8.80 5.98 -12.82
CA TRP A 129 -9.83 6.78 -12.17
C TRP A 129 -10.04 6.31 -10.72
N THR A 130 -9.63 7.13 -9.78
CA THR A 130 -9.87 6.95 -8.35
C THR A 130 -10.64 8.17 -7.84
N PRO A 131 -11.69 8.00 -7.02
CA PRO A 131 -12.39 9.14 -6.45
C PRO A 131 -11.41 10.07 -5.72
N GLN A 132 -11.28 11.31 -6.18
CA GLN A 132 -10.44 12.30 -5.51
C GLN A 132 -11.06 12.66 -4.17
N ARG A 133 -10.33 12.40 -3.10
CA ARG A 133 -10.71 12.73 -1.74
C ARG A 133 -9.85 13.89 -1.24
N HIS A 134 -10.49 15.01 -0.91
CA HIS A 134 -9.80 16.17 -0.34
C HIS A 134 -9.65 16.00 1.18
N VAL A 135 -9.02 14.90 1.60
CA VAL A 135 -8.78 14.58 3.00
C VAL A 135 -7.30 14.34 3.22
N GLU A 136 -6.73 15.01 4.20
CA GLU A 136 -5.34 14.83 4.59
C GLU A 136 -5.19 13.59 5.47
N ALA A 137 -4.08 12.90 5.36
CA ALA A 137 -3.71 11.77 6.20
C ALA A 137 -2.28 11.97 6.77
N PRO A 138 -2.08 12.96 7.65
CA PRO A 138 -0.73 13.37 8.09
C PRO A 138 0.01 12.27 8.85
N HIS A 139 -0.71 11.30 9.40
CA HIS A 139 -0.15 10.20 10.18
C HIS A 139 0.11 8.93 9.36
N LEU A 140 -0.10 8.96 8.03
CA LEU A 140 -0.04 7.78 7.17
C LEU A 140 1.34 7.09 7.20
N ALA A 141 2.43 7.84 7.00
CA ALA A 141 3.78 7.30 7.02
C ALA A 141 4.17 6.74 8.39
N GLY A 142 3.91 7.51 9.45
CA GLY A 142 4.20 7.06 10.82
C GLY A 142 3.40 5.81 11.21
N LEU A 143 2.14 5.71 10.78
CA LEU A 143 1.31 4.54 11.04
C LEU A 143 1.85 3.29 10.33
N LEU A 144 2.34 3.45 9.09
CA LEU A 144 2.98 2.36 8.36
C LEU A 144 4.25 1.87 9.06
N GLU A 145 5.09 2.78 9.56
CA GLU A 145 6.28 2.42 10.34
C GLU A 145 5.91 1.63 11.60
N GLN A 146 4.89 2.08 12.34
CA GLN A 146 4.43 1.37 13.54
C GLN A 146 3.88 -0.03 13.20
N ALA A 147 3.24 -0.18 12.04
CA ALA A 147 2.77 -1.48 11.55
C ALA A 147 3.95 -2.42 11.20
N VAL A 148 4.97 -1.92 10.51
CA VAL A 148 6.19 -2.70 10.16
C VAL A 148 6.92 -3.16 11.41
N GLU A 149 7.02 -2.30 12.44
CA GLU A 149 7.65 -2.62 13.71
C GLU A 149 6.72 -3.38 14.67
N GLN A 150 5.46 -3.57 14.26
CA GLN A 150 4.40 -4.19 15.07
C GLN A 150 4.26 -3.57 16.47
N ARG A 151 4.43 -2.25 16.58
CA ARG A 151 4.36 -1.56 17.87
C ARG A 151 2.91 -1.30 18.29
N VAL A 152 2.69 -1.41 19.60
CA VAL A 152 1.47 -0.93 20.23
C VAL A 152 1.56 0.58 20.40
N ILE A 153 0.52 1.28 19.94
CA ILE A 153 0.42 2.74 19.98
C ILE A 153 -0.92 3.18 20.55
N ARG A 154 -1.00 4.43 20.94
CA ARG A 154 -2.26 5.10 21.25
C ARG A 154 -2.60 6.07 20.14
N ILE A 155 -3.85 6.04 19.67
CA ILE A 155 -4.36 6.96 18.67
C ILE A 155 -5.50 7.80 19.24
N ARG A 156 -5.62 9.04 18.79
CA ARG A 156 -6.83 9.84 18.90
C ARG A 156 -7.60 9.72 17.59
N TYR A 157 -8.82 9.24 17.68
CA TYR A 157 -9.62 8.88 16.51
C TYR A 157 -10.95 9.63 16.51
N ASP A 158 -11.24 10.30 15.40
CA ASP A 158 -12.53 10.93 15.15
C ASP A 158 -13.56 9.87 14.76
N ALA A 159 -14.47 9.57 15.70
CA ALA A 159 -15.54 8.58 15.52
C ALA A 159 -16.85 9.19 14.95
N ASN A 160 -16.80 10.37 14.34
CA ASN A 160 -17.88 11.23 13.84
C ASN A 160 -18.69 11.96 14.95
N THR A 161 -18.89 11.38 16.11
CA THR A 161 -19.61 11.99 17.22
C THR A 161 -18.65 12.58 18.24
N ASP A 162 -17.55 11.89 18.48
CA ASP A 162 -16.59 12.24 19.52
C ASP A 162 -15.16 11.84 19.09
N ILE A 163 -14.17 12.55 19.62
CA ILE A 163 -12.78 12.13 19.54
C ILE A 163 -12.51 11.12 20.66
N VAL A 164 -12.22 9.90 20.27
CA VAL A 164 -11.96 8.80 21.20
C VAL A 164 -10.48 8.42 21.19
N THR A 165 -9.97 8.02 22.34
CA THR A 165 -8.63 7.46 22.45
C THR A 165 -8.70 5.94 22.34
N ARG A 166 -7.82 5.32 21.57
CA ARG A 166 -7.71 3.86 21.41
C ARG A 166 -6.27 3.41 21.51
N LYS A 167 -6.05 2.33 22.27
CA LYS A 167 -4.79 1.58 22.24
C LYS A 167 -4.90 0.54 21.14
N ILE A 168 -4.04 0.61 20.14
CA ILE A 168 -4.08 -0.27 18.97
C ILE A 168 -2.71 -0.85 18.66
N GLN A 169 -2.70 -2.00 18.00
CA GLN A 169 -1.52 -2.54 17.35
C GLN A 169 -1.83 -2.64 15.85
N PRO A 170 -1.23 -1.77 15.02
CA PRO A 170 -1.42 -1.80 13.57
C PRO A 170 -0.91 -3.09 12.95
N ILE A 171 -1.65 -3.65 12.01
CA ILE A 171 -1.25 -4.81 11.20
C ILE A 171 -0.63 -4.33 9.88
N GLY A 172 -1.17 -3.27 9.31
CA GLY A 172 -0.69 -2.65 8.10
C GLY A 172 -1.62 -1.55 7.62
N ILE A 173 -1.45 -1.12 6.38
CA ILE A 173 -2.32 -0.16 5.72
C ILE A 173 -2.71 -0.64 4.32
N TYR A 174 -3.91 -0.29 3.88
CA TYR A 174 -4.33 -0.49 2.49
C TYR A 174 -5.13 0.70 2.00
N ALA A 175 -5.16 0.87 0.68
CA ALA A 175 -5.89 1.95 0.03
C ALA A 175 -7.06 1.39 -0.78
N THR A 176 -8.21 2.03 -0.68
CA THR A 176 -9.37 1.77 -1.54
C THR A 176 -10.24 3.01 -1.67
N ASN A 177 -10.81 3.22 -2.86
CA ASN A 177 -11.71 4.35 -3.15
C ASN A 177 -11.12 5.73 -2.76
N GLY A 178 -9.81 5.92 -2.93
CA GLY A 178 -9.12 7.18 -2.63
C GLY A 178 -8.87 7.45 -1.15
N LEU A 179 -9.10 6.47 -0.27
CA LEU A 179 -8.89 6.56 1.17
C LEU A 179 -7.93 5.49 1.66
N TRP A 180 -7.27 5.77 2.79
CA TRP A 180 -6.38 4.85 3.48
C TRP A 180 -7.03 4.26 4.71
N TYR A 181 -6.79 2.98 4.93
CA TYR A 181 -7.35 2.19 6.02
C TYR A 181 -6.25 1.42 6.73
N CYS A 182 -6.37 1.32 8.04
CA CYS A 182 -5.47 0.58 8.92
C CYS A 182 -6.23 -0.49 9.68
N PRO A 183 -6.14 -1.78 9.31
CA PRO A 183 -6.54 -2.86 10.18
C PRO A 183 -5.57 -2.91 11.37
N ALA A 184 -6.12 -2.93 12.57
CA ALA A 184 -5.36 -2.95 13.81
C ALA A 184 -6.11 -3.70 14.90
N TYR A 185 -5.38 -4.38 15.78
CA TYR A 185 -5.97 -4.93 17.00
C TYR A 185 -6.28 -3.78 17.96
N CYS A 186 -7.53 -3.65 18.33
CA CYS A 186 -8.01 -2.64 19.28
C CYS A 186 -8.14 -3.29 20.66
N PHE A 187 -7.35 -2.84 21.63
CA PHE A 187 -7.30 -3.43 22.96
C PHE A 187 -8.60 -3.23 23.74
N GLU A 188 -9.25 -2.07 23.59
CA GLU A 188 -10.56 -1.79 24.25
C GLU A 188 -11.70 -2.64 23.71
N ARG A 189 -11.58 -3.14 22.49
CA ARG A 189 -12.58 -4.01 21.86
C ARG A 189 -12.18 -5.46 21.82
N SER A 190 -10.95 -5.77 22.21
CA SER A 190 -10.35 -7.13 22.14
C SER A 190 -10.52 -7.80 20.77
N ALA A 191 -10.50 -7.02 19.69
CA ALA A 191 -10.75 -7.48 18.32
C ALA A 191 -9.98 -6.63 17.30
N ILE A 192 -9.77 -7.18 16.10
CA ILE A 192 -9.25 -6.40 14.97
C ILE A 192 -10.36 -5.46 14.50
N ARG A 193 -10.00 -4.20 14.27
CA ARG A 193 -10.87 -3.13 13.75
C ARG A 193 -10.15 -2.38 12.64
N VAL A 194 -10.91 -1.84 11.71
CA VAL A 194 -10.39 -1.01 10.64
C VAL A 194 -10.56 0.46 11.00
N PHE A 195 -9.46 1.19 10.97
CA PHE A 195 -9.45 2.62 11.21
C PHE A 195 -9.16 3.36 9.90
N ARG A 196 -9.96 4.36 9.57
CA ARG A 196 -9.65 5.28 8.48
C ARG A 196 -8.51 6.19 8.93
N VAL A 197 -7.45 6.28 8.11
CA VAL A 197 -6.22 6.99 8.50
C VAL A 197 -6.42 8.50 8.59
N ASP A 198 -7.25 9.06 7.71
CA ASP A 198 -7.62 10.49 7.73
C ASP A 198 -8.37 10.93 9.00
N ARG A 199 -8.95 9.99 9.75
CA ARG A 199 -9.63 10.24 11.03
C ARG A 199 -8.71 10.10 12.24
N ILE A 200 -7.45 9.73 12.05
CA ILE A 200 -6.47 9.67 13.12
C ILE A 200 -5.88 11.06 13.28
N THR A 201 -6.17 11.71 14.40
CA THR A 201 -5.75 13.09 14.68
C THR A 201 -4.44 13.17 15.48
N ALA A 202 -4.03 12.08 16.14
CA ALA A 202 -2.73 11.98 16.80
C ALA A 202 -2.31 10.51 16.95
N ILE A 203 -1.00 10.29 16.96
CA ILE A 203 -0.35 9.01 17.30
C ILE A 203 0.61 9.26 18.45
N GLU A 204 0.48 8.50 19.51
CA GLU A 204 1.34 8.58 20.68
C GLU A 204 2.01 7.22 20.92
N PRO A 205 3.32 7.19 21.16
CA PRO A 205 3.99 5.96 21.54
C PRO A 205 3.47 5.45 22.89
N VAL A 206 3.45 4.14 23.04
CA VAL A 206 3.14 3.48 24.30
C VAL A 206 4.41 2.79 24.78
N GLU A 207 4.91 3.15 25.97
CA GLU A 207 6.11 2.53 26.54
C GLU A 207 5.87 1.05 26.90
N ASP A 208 4.72 0.78 27.51
CA ASP A 208 4.30 -0.57 27.84
C ASP A 208 3.80 -1.32 26.60
N GLN A 209 4.67 -2.16 26.05
CA GLN A 209 4.38 -3.07 24.95
C GLN A 209 3.80 -4.42 25.43
N SER A 210 3.44 -4.55 26.71
CA SER A 210 2.79 -5.75 27.24
C SER A 210 1.46 -5.99 26.54
N GLY A 211 1.19 -7.24 26.21
CA GLY A 211 0.02 -7.61 25.40
C GLY A 211 0.19 -7.46 23.89
N LYS A 212 1.37 -7.05 23.42
CA LYS A 212 1.71 -7.11 21.98
C LYS A 212 1.44 -8.52 21.46
N ARG A 213 0.70 -8.57 20.34
CA ARG A 213 0.40 -9.82 19.63
C ARG A 213 1.40 -10.05 18.52
N ASN A 214 1.64 -11.30 18.19
CA ASN A 214 2.50 -11.65 17.07
C ASN A 214 1.65 -11.73 15.79
N TYR A 215 1.90 -10.80 14.87
CA TYR A 215 1.29 -10.76 13.54
C TYR A 215 2.31 -11.01 12.41
N ASP A 216 3.47 -11.66 12.70
CA ASP A 216 4.51 -11.93 11.70
C ASP A 216 3.99 -12.70 10.47
N LYS A 217 2.93 -13.48 10.67
CA LYS A 217 2.30 -14.28 9.62
C LYS A 217 1.02 -13.66 9.05
N LEU A 218 0.52 -12.58 9.64
CA LEU A 218 -0.70 -11.93 9.17
C LEU A 218 -0.35 -10.73 8.31
N THR A 219 -0.36 -10.92 7.02
CA THR A 219 -0.23 -9.82 6.05
C THR A 219 -1.55 -9.08 5.89
N VAL A 220 -1.49 -7.84 5.37
CA VAL A 220 -2.70 -7.08 5.02
C VAL A 220 -3.53 -7.82 3.96
N GLN A 221 -2.87 -8.51 3.04
CA GLN A 221 -3.53 -9.28 1.99
C GLN A 221 -4.28 -10.48 2.56
N GLU A 222 -3.66 -11.23 3.47
CA GLU A 222 -4.34 -12.31 4.21
C GLU A 222 -5.50 -11.76 5.03
N TYR A 223 -5.30 -10.63 5.75
CA TYR A 223 -6.38 -9.98 6.49
C TYR A 223 -7.58 -9.65 5.58
N LEU A 224 -7.33 -9.13 4.38
CA LEU A 224 -8.40 -8.80 3.43
C LEU A 224 -9.06 -10.05 2.83
N SER A 225 -8.33 -11.17 2.76
CA SER A 225 -8.84 -12.47 2.28
C SER A 225 -9.51 -13.30 3.37
N LEU A 226 -9.24 -13.02 4.65
CA LEU A 226 -9.84 -13.74 5.78
C LEU A 226 -11.33 -13.41 5.90
N SER A 227 -12.15 -14.26 5.29
CA SER A 227 -13.60 -14.26 5.46
C SER A 227 -14.06 -15.04 6.70
N ASP A 228 -13.17 -15.82 7.33
CA ASP A 228 -13.51 -16.83 8.33
C ASP A 228 -12.94 -16.49 9.70
N GLU A 229 -13.49 -15.49 10.41
CA GLU A 229 -13.07 -15.20 11.77
C GLU A 229 -14.22 -15.13 12.77
N GLU A 230 -13.85 -15.26 14.07
CA GLU A 230 -14.72 -15.24 15.24
C GLU A 230 -15.85 -14.22 15.11
N GLY A 231 -17.09 -14.70 15.10
CA GLY A 231 -18.28 -13.89 15.01
C GLY A 231 -18.80 -13.62 13.59
N ALA A 232 -18.15 -14.14 12.56
CA ALA A 232 -18.68 -14.08 11.19
C ALA A 232 -19.96 -14.92 11.06
N SER A 233 -20.93 -14.42 10.30
CA SER A 233 -22.20 -15.08 10.03
C SER A 233 -22.29 -15.45 8.56
N PRO A 234 -23.01 -16.52 8.19
CA PRO A 234 -23.25 -16.85 6.80
C PRO A 234 -23.96 -15.71 6.08
N LEU A 235 -23.39 -15.25 4.98
CA LEU A 235 -24.04 -14.35 4.03
C LEU A 235 -24.62 -15.20 2.90
N TYR A 236 -25.91 -15.10 2.69
CA TYR A 236 -26.59 -15.74 1.56
C TYR A 236 -27.46 -14.72 0.83
N VAL A 237 -27.20 -14.57 -0.49
CA VAL A 237 -27.86 -13.59 -1.33
C VAL A 237 -28.30 -14.24 -2.63
N LEU A 238 -29.55 -14.02 -3.02
CA LEU A 238 -30.08 -14.41 -4.32
C LEU A 238 -29.89 -13.25 -5.30
N LEU A 239 -29.46 -13.56 -6.51
CA LEU A 239 -29.17 -12.59 -7.56
C LEU A 239 -29.96 -12.93 -8.83
N ASP A 240 -30.56 -11.90 -9.44
CA ASP A 240 -31.01 -12.04 -10.83
C ASP A 240 -29.82 -11.88 -11.78
N LYS A 241 -30.08 -11.94 -13.11
CA LYS A 241 -29.02 -11.87 -14.14
C LYS A 241 -28.21 -10.58 -14.09
N GLU A 242 -28.84 -9.45 -13.73
CA GLU A 242 -28.16 -8.19 -13.62
C GLU A 242 -27.35 -8.10 -12.34
N GLY A 243 -27.92 -8.61 -11.23
CA GLY A 243 -27.21 -8.78 -9.98
C GLY A 243 -25.94 -9.61 -10.11
N VAL A 244 -25.99 -10.73 -10.86
CA VAL A 244 -24.81 -11.54 -11.18
C VAL A 244 -23.76 -10.72 -11.93
N ARG A 245 -24.15 -9.98 -12.97
CA ARG A 245 -23.22 -9.13 -13.73
C ARG A 245 -22.53 -8.07 -12.87
N ARG A 246 -23.27 -7.41 -12.01
CA ARG A 246 -22.72 -6.42 -11.07
C ARG A 246 -21.80 -7.06 -10.04
N CYS A 247 -22.20 -8.18 -9.43
CA CYS A 247 -21.38 -8.87 -8.44
C CYS A 247 -20.09 -9.46 -9.01
N SER A 248 -20.09 -9.91 -10.26
CA SER A 248 -18.88 -10.48 -10.90
C SER A 248 -17.75 -9.45 -11.08
N THR A 249 -18.05 -8.16 -11.07
CA THR A 249 -17.06 -7.07 -11.14
C THR A 249 -16.55 -6.63 -9.76
N GLU A 250 -17.19 -7.08 -8.68
CA GLU A 250 -16.83 -6.75 -7.31
C GLU A 250 -15.93 -7.84 -6.71
N THR A 251 -14.66 -7.54 -6.55
CA THR A 251 -13.64 -8.51 -6.12
C THR A 251 -14.02 -9.28 -4.86
N TRP A 252 -14.62 -8.61 -3.86
CA TRP A 252 -15.00 -9.22 -2.59
C TRP A 252 -16.23 -10.14 -2.70
N MET A 253 -17.01 -10.07 -3.78
CA MET A 253 -18.16 -10.92 -4.05
C MET A 253 -17.83 -12.11 -4.94
N ALA A 254 -16.81 -11.99 -5.80
CA ALA A 254 -16.47 -12.98 -6.80
C ALA A 254 -16.16 -14.37 -6.20
N GLU A 255 -15.50 -14.41 -5.03
CA GLU A 255 -15.11 -15.67 -4.38
C GLU A 255 -16.31 -16.50 -3.89
N GLY A 256 -17.46 -15.86 -3.60
CA GLY A 256 -18.66 -16.56 -3.12
C GLY A 256 -19.77 -16.69 -4.16
N LEU A 257 -19.54 -16.20 -5.39
CA LEU A 257 -20.55 -16.16 -6.44
C LEU A 257 -20.68 -17.51 -7.15
N THR A 258 -21.89 -18.05 -7.16
CA THR A 258 -22.27 -19.20 -8.00
C THR A 258 -23.26 -18.72 -9.06
N VAL A 259 -22.98 -18.99 -10.32
CA VAL A 259 -23.84 -18.62 -11.46
C VAL A 259 -24.52 -19.87 -11.98
N TYR A 260 -25.84 -19.79 -12.18
CA TYR A 260 -26.66 -20.88 -12.69
C TYR A 260 -26.80 -20.83 -14.22
N GLU A 261 -27.26 -21.92 -14.85
CA GLU A 261 -27.43 -22.03 -16.31
C GLU A 261 -28.40 -20.98 -16.87
N ASP A 262 -29.39 -20.57 -16.10
CA ASP A 262 -30.37 -19.55 -16.47
C ASP A 262 -29.83 -18.11 -16.35
N GLY A 263 -28.59 -17.97 -15.89
CA GLY A 263 -27.90 -16.69 -15.68
C GLY A 263 -28.21 -15.99 -14.35
N THR A 264 -29.06 -16.54 -13.52
CA THR A 264 -29.22 -16.11 -12.10
C THR A 264 -28.08 -16.65 -11.25
N GLY A 265 -27.98 -16.26 -10.01
CA GLY A 265 -26.91 -16.75 -9.16
C GLY A 265 -27.17 -16.55 -7.67
N THR A 266 -26.21 -17.03 -6.90
CA THR A 266 -26.19 -16.86 -5.44
C THR A 266 -24.80 -16.42 -4.97
N ILE A 267 -24.76 -15.66 -3.89
CA ILE A 267 -23.55 -15.43 -3.10
C ILE A 267 -23.65 -16.23 -1.82
N SER A 268 -22.61 -17.03 -1.56
CA SER A 268 -22.47 -17.78 -0.31
C SER A 268 -21.07 -17.57 0.24
N ARG A 269 -20.95 -16.83 1.34
CA ARG A 269 -19.68 -16.55 2.03
C ARG A 269 -19.92 -16.17 3.48
N MET A 270 -18.87 -15.97 4.25
CA MET A 270 -18.99 -15.43 5.60
C MET A 270 -18.91 -13.89 5.56
N ILE A 271 -19.64 -13.22 6.48
CA ILE A 271 -19.61 -11.77 6.67
C ILE A 271 -19.41 -11.44 8.15
N ARG A 272 -18.48 -10.55 8.43
CA ARG A 272 -18.21 -10.10 9.80
C ARG A 272 -19.25 -9.05 10.24
N PRO A 273 -19.55 -8.98 11.55
CA PRO A 273 -20.53 -8.02 12.09
C PRO A 273 -20.20 -6.54 11.80
N ASP A 274 -18.91 -6.20 11.75
CA ASP A 274 -18.47 -4.82 11.48
C ASP A 274 -18.65 -4.40 10.01
N PHE A 275 -18.86 -5.34 9.09
CA PHE A 275 -19.19 -5.07 7.69
C PHE A 275 -20.69 -4.90 7.42
N ILE A 276 -21.57 -5.30 8.36
CA ILE A 276 -23.03 -5.25 8.16
C ILE A 276 -23.53 -3.85 7.76
N PRO A 277 -23.12 -2.73 8.41
CA PRO A 277 -23.61 -1.41 8.03
C PRO A 277 -23.21 -0.98 6.62
N TRP A 278 -22.03 -1.39 6.19
CA TRP A 278 -21.55 -1.14 4.83
C TRP A 278 -22.29 -2.04 3.83
N ALA A 279 -22.43 -3.34 4.12
CA ALA A 279 -23.11 -4.31 3.27
C ALA A 279 -24.60 -3.95 3.08
N ALA A 280 -25.27 -3.42 4.10
CA ALA A 280 -26.63 -2.94 3.98
C ALA A 280 -26.77 -1.85 2.91
N ARG A 281 -25.91 -0.84 2.95
CA ARG A 281 -25.88 0.23 1.91
C ARG A 281 -25.52 -0.31 0.54
N PHE A 282 -24.58 -1.25 0.48
CA PHE A 282 -24.19 -1.91 -0.75
C PHE A 282 -25.35 -2.64 -1.40
N PHE A 283 -26.04 -3.54 -0.68
CA PHE A 283 -27.16 -4.31 -1.23
C PHE A 283 -28.40 -3.45 -1.51
N VAL A 284 -28.66 -2.39 -0.77
CA VAL A 284 -29.72 -1.44 -1.12
C VAL A 284 -29.48 -0.80 -2.49
N SER A 285 -28.23 -0.58 -2.88
CA SER A 285 -27.91 -0.05 -4.21
C SER A 285 -28.25 -1.01 -5.36
N PHE A 286 -28.43 -2.29 -5.10
CA PHE A 286 -28.87 -3.29 -6.09
C PHE A 286 -30.39 -3.27 -6.33
N GLY A 287 -31.17 -2.59 -5.48
CA GLY A 287 -32.61 -2.58 -5.61
C GLY A 287 -33.19 -3.99 -5.60
N LYS A 288 -33.88 -4.37 -6.68
CA LYS A 288 -34.49 -5.70 -6.83
C LYS A 288 -33.56 -6.79 -7.38
N GLU A 289 -32.36 -6.41 -7.82
CA GLU A 289 -31.41 -7.30 -8.49
C GLU A 289 -30.70 -8.27 -7.50
N ALA A 290 -30.73 -7.93 -6.20
CA ALA A 290 -30.18 -8.75 -5.13
C ALA A 290 -31.14 -8.84 -3.94
N ARG A 291 -31.32 -10.07 -3.44
CA ARG A 291 -32.12 -10.32 -2.25
C ARG A 291 -31.27 -11.00 -1.18
N VAL A 292 -30.99 -10.28 -0.13
CA VAL A 292 -30.26 -10.82 1.03
C VAL A 292 -31.21 -11.66 1.88
N GLU A 293 -30.84 -12.91 2.11
CA GLU A 293 -31.58 -13.85 2.96
C GLU A 293 -30.93 -14.02 4.34
N GLN A 294 -29.60 -13.98 4.38
CA GLN A 294 -28.80 -14.14 5.59
C GLN A 294 -27.62 -13.18 5.61
N PRO A 295 -27.13 -12.73 6.79
CA PRO A 295 -27.66 -12.99 8.12
C PRO A 295 -28.86 -12.09 8.47
N ALA A 296 -29.65 -12.49 9.45
CA ALA A 296 -30.81 -11.71 9.90
C ALA A 296 -30.46 -10.27 10.30
N ALA A 297 -29.28 -10.06 10.90
CA ALA A 297 -28.78 -8.73 11.24
C ALA A 297 -28.60 -7.82 10.01
N LEU A 298 -28.13 -8.36 8.89
CA LEU A 298 -27.99 -7.60 7.64
C LEU A 298 -29.36 -7.28 7.04
N VAL A 299 -30.27 -8.24 7.03
CA VAL A 299 -31.65 -8.03 6.57
C VAL A 299 -32.34 -6.95 7.40
N ALA A 300 -32.15 -6.94 8.72
CA ALA A 300 -32.68 -5.90 9.62
C ALA A 300 -32.10 -4.52 9.28
N ALA A 301 -30.76 -4.41 9.11
CA ALA A 301 -30.10 -3.16 8.74
C ALA A 301 -30.54 -2.63 7.36
N ILE A 302 -30.79 -3.51 6.39
CA ILE A 302 -31.38 -3.14 5.09
C ILE A 302 -32.79 -2.56 5.25
N ARG A 303 -33.64 -3.22 6.04
CA ARG A 303 -35.02 -2.73 6.30
C ARG A 303 -35.04 -1.38 6.98
N GLU A 304 -34.17 -1.16 7.97
CA GLU A 304 -34.01 0.12 8.65
C GLU A 304 -33.62 1.22 7.67
N LEU A 305 -32.60 0.97 6.85
CA LEU A 305 -32.15 1.92 5.82
C LEU A 305 -33.23 2.24 4.80
N ILE A 306 -34.01 1.25 4.35
CA ILE A 306 -35.13 1.47 3.44
C ILE A 306 -36.24 2.32 4.12
N ALA A 307 -36.50 2.08 5.37
CA ALA A 307 -37.48 2.88 6.14
C ALA A 307 -37.03 4.35 6.25
N GLU A 308 -35.75 4.59 6.58
CA GLU A 308 -35.16 5.94 6.59
C GLU A 308 -35.29 6.64 5.24
N LEU A 309 -34.93 5.94 4.16
CA LEU A 309 -35.03 6.46 2.79
C LEU A 309 -36.48 6.75 2.39
N SER A 310 -37.44 5.92 2.80
CA SER A 310 -38.86 6.12 2.50
C SER A 310 -39.44 7.37 3.20
N VAL A 311 -38.90 7.71 4.37
CA VAL A 311 -39.26 8.97 5.07
C VAL A 311 -38.66 10.18 4.34
N GLN A 312 -37.42 10.04 3.88
CA GLN A 312 -36.70 11.11 3.18
C GLN A 312 -37.26 11.38 1.76
N TYR A 313 -37.76 10.35 1.09
CA TYR A 313 -38.36 10.42 -0.25
C TYR A 313 -39.81 9.90 -0.21
N PRO A 314 -40.74 10.69 0.33
CA PRO A 314 -42.14 10.28 0.36
C PRO A 314 -42.69 10.18 -1.08
N GLY A 315 -43.53 9.17 -1.33
CA GLY A 315 -44.21 9.03 -2.60
C GLY A 315 -45.09 10.25 -2.92
N PRO A 316 -45.49 10.44 -4.19
CA PRO A 316 -46.47 11.48 -4.51
C PRO A 316 -47.74 11.28 -3.72
N ALA A 317 -48.26 12.36 -3.14
CA ALA A 317 -49.49 12.38 -2.37
C ALA A 317 -50.70 12.09 -3.29
#